data_8eb49015a867ef9f78afd408e2479de3
#
_entry.id   8eb49015a867ef9f78afd408e2479de3
#
_cell.length_a   1.000
_cell.length_b   1.000
_cell.length_c   1.000
_cell.angle_alpha   90.00
_cell.angle_beta   90.00
_cell.angle_gamma   90.00
#
_symmetry.space_group_name_H-M   'P 1'
#
loop_
_entity.id
_entity.type
_entity.pdbx_description
1 polymer ?
#
loop_
_entity_poly.entity_id
_entity_poly.type
_entity_poly.pdbx_seq_one_letter_code
_entity_poly.pdbx_strand_id
1 'polypeptide(L)'
;MTEAARDRLAQIRLKAAAIIPAYREEKHVGDVVRRTRQQLDHVLVVDDGSNDKTAQQARDAGAEVIAHNQNRGKGEAIKTGLRHWLDRQMTHVVVLDADGQHLPEEIDRFMAAAASTAGPSFFLGNRMNNLIGMPLIRRVVNRYMSKRISRFCGQKISDTQCGFRMLDRQLIPELLGGANRFDYETEMLIIASRKGYRIESVPITTVYSDEVSNIQPVRDALRFFKLMRRYRKGRGD
;
A
#
# COMPACT_ATOMS: atom_id res chain seq x y z
N MET A 1 -5.61 15.21 20.67
CA MET A 1 -5.47 15.83 19.33
C MET A 1 -5.79 17.31 19.46
N THR A 2 -4.92 18.20 18.98
CA THR A 2 -5.15 19.66 19.00
C THR A 2 -6.24 20.06 18.01
N GLU A 3 -6.82 21.27 18.15
CA GLU A 3 -7.83 21.78 17.22
C GLU A 3 -7.29 21.83 15.77
N ALA A 4 -6.10 22.38 15.57
CA ALA A 4 -5.43 22.40 14.27
C ALA A 4 -5.25 21.00 13.64
N ALA A 5 -5.00 19.96 14.46
CA ALA A 5 -4.91 18.59 13.96
C ALA A 5 -6.29 18.01 13.58
N ARG A 6 -7.37 18.45 14.22
CA ARG A 6 -8.75 18.07 13.83
C ARG A 6 -9.14 18.68 12.49
N ASP A 7 -8.86 19.96 12.31
CA ASP A 7 -9.15 20.66 11.05
C ASP A 7 -8.36 20.05 9.88
N ARG A 8 -7.07 19.76 10.12
CA ARG A 8 -6.22 19.08 9.14
C ARG A 8 -6.73 17.67 8.80
N LEU A 9 -7.21 16.91 9.79
CA LEU A 9 -7.82 15.60 9.58
C LEU A 9 -9.06 15.70 8.69
N ALA A 10 -9.94 16.66 8.93
CA ALA A 10 -11.13 16.89 8.11
C ALA A 10 -10.75 17.24 6.66
N GLN A 11 -9.75 18.10 6.46
CA GLN A 11 -9.25 18.44 5.13
C GLN A 11 -8.62 17.24 4.40
N ILE A 12 -7.85 16.40 5.11
CA ILE A 12 -7.28 15.17 4.54
C ILE A 12 -8.40 14.23 4.11
N ARG A 13 -9.41 14.02 4.96
CA ARG A 13 -10.53 13.11 4.69
C ARG A 13 -11.29 13.50 3.42
N LEU A 14 -11.55 14.79 3.22
CA LEU A 14 -12.26 15.31 2.04
C LEU A 14 -11.50 15.09 0.72
N LYS A 15 -10.18 14.97 0.77
CA LYS A 15 -9.30 14.86 -0.40
C LYS A 15 -8.41 13.64 -0.36
N ALA A 16 -8.77 12.62 0.41
CA ALA A 16 -8.12 11.33 0.39
C ALA A 16 -8.86 10.36 -0.54
N ALA A 17 -8.10 9.49 -1.19
CA ALA A 17 -8.63 8.46 -2.08
C ALA A 17 -7.99 7.10 -1.79
N ALA A 18 -8.68 6.01 -2.14
CA ALA A 18 -8.16 4.67 -2.04
C ALA A 18 -7.83 4.07 -3.41
N ILE A 19 -6.78 3.25 -3.45
CA ILE A 19 -6.45 2.33 -4.54
C ILE A 19 -6.47 0.91 -3.98
N ILE A 20 -7.26 0.05 -4.63
CA ILE A 20 -7.37 -1.36 -4.30
C ILE A 20 -6.92 -2.15 -5.55
N PRO A 21 -5.63 -2.55 -5.64
CA PRO A 21 -5.19 -3.43 -6.70
C PRO A 21 -5.80 -4.82 -6.49
N ALA A 22 -6.46 -5.37 -7.51
CA ALA A 22 -7.16 -6.63 -7.45
C ALA A 22 -6.79 -7.55 -8.63
N TYR A 23 -6.64 -8.84 -8.36
CA TYR A 23 -6.50 -9.86 -9.38
C TYR A 23 -7.08 -11.19 -8.90
N ARG A 24 -8.22 -11.59 -9.46
CA ARG A 24 -8.99 -12.80 -9.08
C ARG A 24 -9.45 -12.78 -7.62
N GLU A 25 -10.07 -11.65 -7.24
CA GLU A 25 -10.55 -11.40 -5.88
C GLU A 25 -12.09 -11.24 -5.84
N GLU A 26 -12.81 -11.93 -6.74
CA GLU A 26 -14.28 -11.83 -6.83
C GLU A 26 -15.00 -12.11 -5.51
N LYS A 27 -14.39 -12.88 -4.59
CA LYS A 27 -14.99 -13.26 -3.30
C LYS A 27 -14.88 -12.13 -2.27
N HIS A 28 -13.84 -11.31 -2.33
CA HIS A 28 -13.47 -10.38 -1.25
C HIS A 28 -13.59 -8.91 -1.66
N VAL A 29 -13.31 -8.58 -2.93
CA VAL A 29 -13.20 -7.20 -3.40
C VAL A 29 -14.46 -6.38 -3.11
N GLY A 30 -15.65 -6.95 -3.27
CA GLY A 30 -16.91 -6.23 -3.01
C GLY A 30 -17.08 -5.82 -1.55
N ASP A 31 -16.68 -6.68 -0.60
CA ASP A 31 -16.72 -6.36 0.82
C ASP A 31 -15.68 -5.29 1.19
N VAL A 32 -14.43 -5.46 0.72
CA VAL A 32 -13.36 -4.47 0.91
C VAL A 32 -13.77 -3.10 0.39
N VAL A 33 -14.38 -3.03 -0.80
CA VAL A 33 -14.88 -1.78 -1.37
C VAL A 33 -15.95 -1.14 -0.50
N ARG A 34 -17.00 -1.89 -0.12
CA ARG A 34 -18.10 -1.34 0.71
C ARG A 34 -17.58 -0.75 2.02
N ARG A 35 -16.69 -1.46 2.70
CA ARG A 35 -16.09 -1.01 3.97
C ARG A 35 -15.15 0.17 3.76
N THR A 36 -14.38 0.19 2.67
CA THR A 36 -13.52 1.34 2.32
C THR A 36 -14.36 2.58 2.03
N ARG A 37 -15.50 2.43 1.33
CA ARG A 37 -16.42 3.55 1.05
C ARG A 37 -17.09 4.14 2.29
N GLN A 38 -17.13 3.41 3.39
CA GLN A 38 -17.57 3.99 4.68
C GLN A 38 -16.52 4.95 5.27
N GLN A 39 -15.26 4.86 4.82
CA GLN A 39 -14.17 5.68 5.29
C GLN A 39 -13.80 6.82 4.32
N LEU A 40 -13.93 6.59 3.01
CA LEU A 40 -13.51 7.49 1.95
C LEU A 40 -14.55 7.53 0.82
N ASP A 41 -14.82 8.73 0.28
CA ASP A 41 -15.74 8.91 -0.85
C ASP A 41 -15.14 8.42 -2.19
N HIS A 42 -13.82 8.47 -2.32
CA HIS A 42 -13.10 8.18 -3.55
C HIS A 42 -12.38 6.83 -3.45
N VAL A 43 -12.95 5.80 -4.06
CA VAL A 43 -12.41 4.44 -4.07
C VAL A 43 -12.26 3.94 -5.50
N LEU A 44 -11.02 3.61 -5.87
CA LEU A 44 -10.67 3.01 -7.16
C LEU A 44 -10.20 1.58 -6.96
N VAL A 45 -10.81 0.65 -7.68
CA VAL A 45 -10.27 -0.69 -7.88
C VAL A 45 -9.54 -0.72 -9.21
N VAL A 46 -8.29 -1.20 -9.20
CA VAL A 46 -7.57 -1.51 -10.44
C VAL A 46 -7.52 -3.02 -10.58
N ASP A 47 -8.38 -3.53 -11.45
CA ASP A 47 -8.42 -4.95 -11.80
C ASP A 47 -7.31 -5.29 -12.79
N ASP A 48 -6.33 -6.06 -12.34
CA ASP A 48 -5.13 -6.39 -13.11
C ASP A 48 -5.36 -7.56 -14.10
N GLY A 49 -6.45 -7.48 -14.87
CA GLY A 49 -6.77 -8.43 -15.93
C GLY A 49 -7.34 -9.75 -15.40
N SER A 50 -8.26 -9.69 -14.46
CA SER A 50 -8.98 -10.87 -13.95
C SER A 50 -9.90 -11.45 -15.03
N ASN A 51 -10.10 -12.76 -14.97
CA ASN A 51 -11.03 -13.48 -15.82
C ASN A 51 -12.26 -14.03 -15.06
N ASP A 52 -12.47 -13.51 -13.83
CA ASP A 52 -13.60 -13.78 -12.95
C ASP A 52 -14.48 -12.52 -12.78
N LYS A 53 -15.35 -12.50 -11.78
CA LYS A 53 -16.25 -11.38 -11.52
C LYS A 53 -15.64 -10.24 -10.69
N THR A 54 -14.31 -10.18 -10.53
CA THR A 54 -13.62 -9.17 -9.70
C THR A 54 -14.04 -7.75 -10.06
N ALA A 55 -13.92 -7.36 -11.34
CA ALA A 55 -14.28 -6.00 -11.77
C ALA A 55 -15.78 -5.70 -11.59
N GLN A 56 -16.66 -6.69 -11.81
CA GLN A 56 -18.10 -6.53 -11.64
C GLN A 56 -18.44 -6.33 -10.15
N GLN A 57 -17.93 -7.18 -9.26
CA GLN A 57 -18.16 -7.07 -7.82
C GLN A 57 -17.68 -5.73 -7.25
N ALA A 58 -16.58 -5.19 -7.76
CA ALA A 58 -16.06 -3.90 -7.36
C ALA A 58 -17.00 -2.76 -7.78
N ARG A 59 -17.53 -2.78 -9.02
CA ARG A 59 -18.53 -1.79 -9.51
C ARG A 59 -19.83 -1.86 -8.72
N ASP A 60 -20.35 -3.05 -8.50
CA ASP A 60 -21.61 -3.27 -7.76
C ASP A 60 -21.48 -2.79 -6.29
N ALA A 61 -20.26 -2.83 -5.73
CA ALA A 61 -19.95 -2.27 -4.43
C ALA A 61 -19.74 -0.74 -4.42
N GLY A 62 -19.75 -0.09 -5.60
CA GLY A 62 -19.69 1.35 -5.75
C GLY A 62 -18.30 1.95 -5.95
N ALA A 63 -17.29 1.16 -6.31
CA ALA A 63 -15.97 1.68 -6.69
C ALA A 63 -15.93 2.17 -8.14
N GLU A 64 -15.08 3.16 -8.41
CA GLU A 64 -14.56 3.33 -9.76
C GLU A 64 -13.69 2.09 -10.11
N VAL A 65 -13.72 1.65 -11.38
CA VAL A 65 -12.93 0.48 -11.79
C VAL A 65 -12.18 0.76 -13.08
N ILE A 66 -10.87 0.56 -13.03
CA ILE A 66 -10.00 0.48 -14.21
C ILE A 66 -9.57 -0.99 -14.36
N ALA A 67 -9.85 -1.60 -15.52
CA ALA A 67 -9.44 -2.97 -15.81
C ALA A 67 -8.30 -2.98 -16.84
N HIS A 68 -7.24 -3.73 -16.56
CA HIS A 68 -6.20 -4.03 -17.52
C HIS A 68 -6.64 -5.16 -18.45
N ASN A 69 -6.21 -5.14 -19.69
CA ASN A 69 -6.53 -6.19 -20.67
C ASN A 69 -5.86 -7.54 -20.34
N GLN A 70 -4.79 -7.52 -19.53
CA GLN A 70 -4.05 -8.69 -19.06
C GLN A 70 -3.32 -8.38 -17.76
N ASN A 71 -2.92 -9.41 -17.02
CA ASN A 71 -2.14 -9.25 -15.79
C ASN A 71 -0.79 -8.60 -16.07
N ARG A 72 -0.56 -7.41 -15.49
CA ARG A 72 0.65 -6.61 -15.60
C ARG A 72 1.45 -6.58 -14.28
N GLY A 73 0.86 -7.09 -13.22
CA GLY A 73 1.39 -7.19 -11.87
C GLY A 73 0.93 -6.07 -10.95
N LYS A 74 0.85 -6.38 -9.65
CA LYS A 74 0.36 -5.48 -8.58
C LYS A 74 0.97 -4.08 -8.63
N GLY A 75 2.28 -3.98 -8.88
CA GLY A 75 2.96 -2.69 -8.98
C GLY A 75 2.43 -1.82 -10.12
N GLU A 76 2.10 -2.40 -11.28
CA GLU A 76 1.50 -1.66 -12.38
C GLU A 76 0.06 -1.26 -12.09
N ALA A 77 -0.71 -2.11 -11.40
CA ALA A 77 -2.05 -1.77 -10.94
C ALA A 77 -2.01 -0.58 -9.97
N ILE A 78 -1.09 -0.57 -9.00
CA ILE A 78 -0.90 0.58 -8.10
C ILE A 78 -0.54 1.84 -8.90
N LYS A 79 0.43 1.77 -9.84
CA LYS A 79 0.81 2.93 -10.66
C LYS A 79 -0.35 3.47 -11.50
N THR A 80 -1.19 2.59 -12.04
CA THR A 80 -2.40 2.99 -12.76
C THR A 80 -3.32 3.81 -11.84
N GLY A 81 -3.55 3.34 -10.63
CA GLY A 81 -4.34 4.08 -9.64
C GLY A 81 -3.69 5.39 -9.20
N LEU A 82 -2.37 5.42 -9.03
CA LEU A 82 -1.64 6.64 -8.68
C LEU A 82 -1.74 7.72 -9.77
N ARG A 83 -1.63 7.35 -11.06
CA ARG A 83 -1.85 8.29 -12.18
C ARG A 83 -3.26 8.86 -12.15
N HIS A 84 -4.26 7.99 -11.97
CA HIS A 84 -5.67 8.38 -11.91
C HIS A 84 -5.94 9.43 -10.82
N TRP A 85 -5.41 9.25 -9.60
CA TRP A 85 -5.61 10.20 -8.51
C TRP A 85 -4.72 11.45 -8.60
N LEU A 86 -3.56 11.35 -9.24
CA LEU A 86 -2.71 12.51 -9.50
C LEU A 86 -3.45 13.56 -10.33
N ASP A 87 -4.15 13.12 -11.39
CA ASP A 87 -4.92 13.99 -12.28
C ASP A 87 -6.13 14.62 -11.58
N ARG A 88 -6.69 13.95 -10.56
CA ARG A 88 -7.85 14.41 -9.78
C ARG A 88 -7.52 15.24 -8.54
N GLN A 89 -6.29 15.59 -8.34
CA GLN A 89 -5.81 16.47 -7.26
C GLN A 89 -6.13 15.98 -5.83
N MET A 90 -6.20 14.67 -5.61
CA MET A 90 -6.26 14.11 -4.26
C MET A 90 -5.00 14.45 -3.48
N THR A 91 -5.11 14.80 -2.21
CA THR A 91 -3.97 15.17 -1.37
C THR A 91 -3.23 13.96 -0.81
N HIS A 92 -3.96 12.90 -0.51
CA HIS A 92 -3.43 11.66 0.02
C HIS A 92 -4.02 10.46 -0.70
N VAL A 93 -3.23 9.42 -0.87
CA VAL A 93 -3.67 8.17 -1.48
C VAL A 93 -3.39 7.01 -0.53
N VAL A 94 -4.43 6.26 -0.22
CA VAL A 94 -4.35 5.01 0.54
C VAL A 94 -4.29 3.84 -0.44
N VAL A 95 -3.38 2.91 -0.20
CA VAL A 95 -3.30 1.63 -0.92
C VAL A 95 -3.60 0.51 0.05
N LEU A 96 -4.53 -0.37 -0.27
CA LEU A 96 -4.85 -1.56 0.52
C LEU A 96 -5.19 -2.74 -0.39
N ASP A 97 -4.96 -3.97 0.10
CA ASP A 97 -5.15 -5.18 -0.69
C ASP A 97 -6.64 -5.57 -0.79
N ALA A 98 -7.01 -6.26 -1.88
CA ALA A 98 -8.38 -6.69 -2.17
C ALA A 98 -8.78 -7.99 -1.46
N ASP A 99 -7.84 -8.68 -0.78
CA ASP A 99 -8.00 -10.02 -0.18
C ASP A 99 -8.74 -10.03 1.17
N GLY A 100 -9.12 -8.85 1.69
CA GLY A 100 -9.81 -8.70 2.97
C GLY A 100 -8.93 -8.89 4.20
N GLN A 101 -7.62 -9.08 4.06
CA GLN A 101 -6.71 -9.22 5.21
C GLN A 101 -6.46 -7.89 5.94
N HIS A 102 -6.66 -6.76 5.28
CA HIS A 102 -6.61 -5.43 5.89
C HIS A 102 -8.02 -4.98 6.30
N LEU A 103 -8.12 -4.33 7.45
CA LEU A 103 -9.37 -3.73 7.93
C LEU A 103 -9.49 -2.29 7.39
N PRO A 104 -10.41 -2.00 6.45
CA PRO A 104 -10.58 -0.65 5.91
C PRO A 104 -10.90 0.41 6.97
N GLU A 105 -11.50 0.02 8.09
CA GLU A 105 -11.80 0.88 9.24
C GLU A 105 -10.53 1.49 9.86
N GLU A 106 -9.38 0.87 9.64
CA GLU A 106 -8.11 1.39 10.13
C GLU A 106 -7.52 2.52 9.26
N ILE A 107 -8.16 2.87 8.13
CA ILE A 107 -7.83 4.08 7.33
C ILE A 107 -7.81 5.31 8.21
N ASP A 108 -8.70 5.40 9.18
CA ASP A 108 -8.74 6.51 10.14
C ASP A 108 -7.46 6.68 10.94
N ARG A 109 -6.74 5.59 11.25
CA ARG A 109 -5.44 5.65 11.94
C ARG A 109 -4.38 6.30 11.06
N PHE A 110 -4.39 6.02 9.76
CA PHE A 110 -3.47 6.64 8.80
C PHE A 110 -3.75 8.13 8.64
N MET A 111 -5.02 8.50 8.51
CA MET A 111 -5.41 9.91 8.40
C MET A 111 -5.08 10.70 9.67
N ALA A 112 -5.31 10.12 10.85
CA ALA A 112 -4.95 10.73 12.13
C ALA A 112 -3.43 10.88 12.28
N ALA A 113 -2.65 9.89 11.85
CA ALA A 113 -1.19 9.98 11.80
C ALA A 113 -0.73 11.12 10.88
N ALA A 114 -1.30 11.22 9.67
CA ALA A 114 -0.98 12.29 8.72
C ALA A 114 -1.35 13.69 9.25
N ALA A 115 -2.50 13.82 9.92
CA ALA A 115 -2.92 15.07 10.52
C ALA A 115 -2.00 15.55 11.65
N SER A 116 -1.36 14.61 12.36
CA SER A 116 -0.48 14.85 13.49
C SER A 116 1.00 14.97 13.13
N THR A 117 1.38 14.58 11.91
CA THR A 117 2.77 14.57 11.46
C THR A 117 3.10 15.85 10.68
N ALA A 118 4.22 16.48 11.03
CA ALA A 118 4.75 17.62 10.29
C ALA A 118 5.73 17.14 9.19
N GLY A 119 5.61 17.74 7.99
CA GLY A 119 6.51 17.49 6.86
C GLY A 119 6.12 16.26 6.03
N PRO A 120 6.88 16.01 4.93
CA PRO A 120 6.58 14.96 3.99
C PRO A 120 6.75 13.58 4.61
N SER A 121 5.70 12.77 4.55
CA SER A 121 5.66 11.46 5.21
C SER A 121 5.02 10.39 4.33
N PHE A 122 5.50 9.16 4.50
CA PHE A 122 4.94 7.95 3.94
C PHE A 122 4.49 7.07 5.10
N PHE A 123 3.21 6.76 5.17
CA PHE A 123 2.63 5.97 6.26
C PHE A 123 2.54 4.51 5.85
N LEU A 124 3.07 3.63 6.68
CA LEU A 124 3.13 2.19 6.44
C LEU A 124 2.47 1.43 7.58
N GLY A 125 1.53 0.56 7.25
CA GLY A 125 0.90 -0.34 8.20
C GLY A 125 1.92 -1.25 8.87
N ASN A 126 1.78 -1.45 10.17
CA ASN A 126 2.68 -2.27 10.98
C ASN A 126 1.89 -3.35 11.72
N ARG A 127 2.01 -4.59 11.25
CA ARG A 127 1.40 -5.79 11.83
C ARG A 127 2.26 -6.40 12.94
N MET A 128 3.52 -5.97 13.05
CA MET A 128 4.49 -6.58 13.97
C MET A 128 4.20 -6.30 15.44
N ASN A 129 3.26 -5.39 15.74
CA ASN A 129 2.78 -5.13 17.09
C ASN A 129 1.67 -6.12 17.52
N ASN A 130 0.99 -6.76 16.56
CA ASN A 130 0.01 -7.82 16.82
C ASN A 130 0.33 -9.02 15.92
N LEU A 131 0.95 -10.03 16.50
CA LEU A 131 1.41 -11.22 15.79
C LEU A 131 0.41 -12.40 15.86
N ILE A 132 -0.80 -12.17 16.38
CA ILE A 132 -1.83 -13.19 16.47
C ILE A 132 -2.15 -13.71 15.06
N GLY A 133 -2.13 -15.04 14.89
CA GLY A 133 -2.38 -15.69 13.60
C GLY A 133 -1.23 -15.61 12.57
N MET A 134 -0.18 -14.80 12.78
CA MET A 134 0.93 -14.72 11.82
C MET A 134 1.86 -15.94 11.91
N PRO A 135 2.05 -16.72 10.82
CA PRO A 135 2.98 -17.84 10.79
C PRO A 135 4.42 -17.44 11.16
N LEU A 136 5.12 -18.28 11.93
CA LEU A 136 6.48 -18.00 12.40
C LEU A 136 7.46 -17.69 11.25
N ILE A 137 7.37 -18.43 10.15
CA ILE A 137 8.23 -18.21 8.98
C ILE A 137 8.03 -16.80 8.40
N ARG A 138 6.78 -16.32 8.31
CA ARG A 138 6.48 -14.95 7.86
C ARG A 138 7.08 -13.91 8.80
N ARG A 139 7.05 -14.14 10.13
CA ARG A 139 7.67 -13.22 11.11
C ARG A 139 9.18 -13.11 10.90
N VAL A 140 9.86 -14.25 10.73
CA VAL A 140 11.32 -14.30 10.54
C VAL A 140 11.71 -13.62 9.23
N VAL A 141 11.05 -13.98 8.13
CA VAL A 141 11.30 -13.39 6.80
C VAL A 141 11.04 -11.90 6.81
N ASN A 142 9.89 -11.45 7.37
CA ASN A 142 9.57 -10.03 7.45
C ASN A 142 10.60 -9.26 8.28
N ARG A 143 11.00 -9.76 9.46
CA ARG A 143 12.04 -9.11 10.28
C ARG A 143 13.37 -9.00 9.54
N TYR A 144 13.78 -10.06 8.84
CA TYR A 144 15.02 -10.04 8.07
C TYR A 144 14.96 -8.98 6.96
N MET A 145 13.89 -8.99 6.15
CA MET A 145 13.71 -8.04 5.06
C MET A 145 13.58 -6.61 5.57
N SER A 146 12.80 -6.38 6.61
CA SER A 146 12.63 -5.06 7.23
C SER A 146 13.94 -4.51 7.78
N LYS A 147 14.76 -5.35 8.42
CA LYS A 147 16.10 -4.95 8.89
C LYS A 147 17.02 -4.56 7.73
N ARG A 148 16.96 -5.26 6.60
CA ARG A 148 17.78 -4.95 5.41
C ARG A 148 17.34 -3.63 4.77
N ILE A 149 16.03 -3.43 4.58
CA ILE A 149 15.47 -2.21 4.00
C ILE A 149 15.68 -1.02 4.93
N SER A 150 15.48 -1.17 6.25
CA SER A 150 15.75 -0.12 7.23
C SER A 150 17.19 0.41 7.14
N ARG A 151 18.17 -0.49 7.04
CA ARG A 151 19.58 -0.09 6.86
C ARG A 151 19.81 0.63 5.53
N PHE A 152 19.12 0.21 4.49
CA PHE A 152 19.25 0.81 3.18
C PHE A 152 18.63 2.21 3.12
N CYS A 153 17.47 2.38 3.76
CA CYS A 153 16.75 3.65 3.84
C CYS A 153 17.31 4.60 4.92
N GLY A 154 18.17 4.12 5.82
CA GLY A 154 18.65 4.93 6.96
C GLY A 154 17.55 5.24 7.99
N GLN A 155 16.41 4.55 7.93
CA GLN A 155 15.25 4.74 8.81
C GLN A 155 14.79 3.38 9.37
N LYS A 156 14.26 3.36 10.59
CA LYS A 156 13.70 2.15 11.20
C LYS A 156 12.31 1.87 10.61
N ILE A 157 12.18 0.77 9.87
CA ILE A 157 10.91 0.33 9.25
C ILE A 157 10.59 -1.05 9.80
N SER A 158 9.48 -1.18 10.53
CA SER A 158 9.16 -2.40 11.28
C SER A 158 8.51 -3.48 10.43
N ASP A 159 7.73 -3.13 9.41
CA ASP A 159 6.98 -4.07 8.56
C ASP A 159 6.99 -3.62 7.10
N THR A 160 8.07 -3.95 6.37
CA THR A 160 8.21 -3.55 4.96
C THR A 160 7.34 -4.36 3.99
N GLN A 161 6.71 -5.43 4.48
CA GLN A 161 5.88 -6.34 3.68
C GLN A 161 4.38 -6.05 3.79
N CYS A 162 4.02 -4.97 4.49
CA CYS A 162 2.62 -4.56 4.59
C CYS A 162 2.16 -3.86 3.32
N GLY A 163 1.03 -4.30 2.75
CA GLY A 163 0.39 -3.67 1.57
C GLY A 163 -0.43 -2.42 1.94
N PHE A 164 -0.82 -2.26 3.21
CA PHE A 164 -1.60 -1.13 3.67
C PHE A 164 -0.73 0.10 3.88
N ARG A 165 -0.93 1.11 3.05
CA ARG A 165 -0.06 2.29 2.96
C ARG A 165 -0.86 3.54 2.70
N MET A 166 -0.34 4.69 3.14
CA MET A 166 -0.85 5.99 2.73
C MET A 166 0.31 6.90 2.39
N LEU A 167 0.17 7.65 1.32
CA LEU A 167 1.21 8.53 0.81
C LEU A 167 0.65 9.89 0.41
N ASP A 168 1.49 10.90 0.52
CA ASP A 168 1.22 12.24 0.05
C ASP A 168 1.25 12.29 -1.48
N ARG A 169 0.35 13.04 -2.09
CA ARG A 169 0.28 13.27 -3.53
C ARG A 169 1.62 13.73 -4.13
N GLN A 170 2.38 14.54 -3.39
CA GLN A 170 3.64 15.09 -3.87
C GLN A 170 4.68 14.01 -4.19
N LEU A 171 4.56 12.81 -3.57
CA LEU A 171 5.44 11.68 -3.85
C LEU A 171 5.06 10.92 -5.13
N ILE A 172 3.81 11.05 -5.61
CA ILE A 172 3.30 10.22 -6.71
C ILE A 172 4.17 10.29 -7.97
N PRO A 173 4.58 11.47 -8.48
CA PRO A 173 5.39 11.55 -9.69
C PRO A 173 6.66 10.70 -9.64
N GLU A 174 7.31 10.64 -8.48
CA GLU A 174 8.52 9.86 -8.26
C GLU A 174 8.26 8.34 -8.26
N LEU A 175 7.05 7.94 -7.89
CA LEU A 175 6.63 6.54 -7.81
C LEU A 175 6.17 5.97 -9.16
N LEU A 176 5.92 6.77 -10.18
CA LEU A 176 5.39 6.28 -11.46
C LEU A 176 6.41 5.50 -12.30
N GLY A 177 7.70 5.62 -12.00
CA GLY A 177 8.78 4.78 -12.54
C GLY A 177 8.89 3.43 -11.80
N GLY A 178 9.94 2.66 -12.10
CA GLY A 178 10.34 1.49 -11.33
C GLY A 178 9.67 0.17 -11.69
N ALA A 179 9.66 -0.75 -10.73
CA ALA A 179 9.19 -2.13 -10.90
C ALA A 179 7.66 -2.22 -11.09
N ASN A 180 7.19 -3.32 -11.69
CA ASN A 180 5.77 -3.51 -12.00
C ASN A 180 5.10 -4.63 -11.17
N ARG A 181 5.86 -5.31 -10.30
CA ARG A 181 5.39 -6.47 -9.53
C ARG A 181 5.51 -6.21 -8.02
N PHE A 182 5.53 -7.24 -7.20
CA PHE A 182 5.60 -7.16 -5.73
C PHE A 182 6.84 -6.43 -5.19
N ASP A 183 7.94 -6.40 -5.93
CA ASP A 183 9.14 -5.61 -5.61
C ASP A 183 8.86 -4.10 -5.63
N TYR A 184 7.83 -3.64 -6.33
CA TYR A 184 7.42 -2.24 -6.35
C TYR A 184 7.06 -1.70 -4.96
N GLU A 185 6.42 -2.49 -4.12
CA GLU A 185 6.05 -2.07 -2.77
C GLU A 185 7.28 -1.80 -1.87
N THR A 186 8.35 -2.56 -2.06
CA THR A 186 9.64 -2.28 -1.43
C THR A 186 10.31 -1.07 -2.06
N GLU A 187 10.20 -0.93 -3.37
CA GLU A 187 10.77 0.19 -4.12
C GLU A 187 10.15 1.53 -3.73
N MET A 188 8.84 1.59 -3.46
CA MET A 188 8.17 2.78 -2.94
C MET A 188 8.83 3.30 -1.65
N LEU A 189 9.21 2.41 -0.72
CA LEU A 189 9.89 2.80 0.52
C LEU A 189 11.28 3.38 0.26
N ILE A 190 12.01 2.77 -0.68
CA ILE A 190 13.35 3.24 -1.06
C ILE A 190 13.27 4.62 -1.72
N ILE A 191 12.32 4.81 -2.65
CA ILE A 191 12.10 6.09 -3.33
C ILE A 191 11.69 7.16 -2.31
N ALA A 192 10.69 6.89 -1.49
CA ALA A 192 10.23 7.82 -0.46
C ALA A 192 11.39 8.26 0.46
N SER A 193 12.18 7.30 0.96
CA SER A 193 13.32 7.61 1.81
C SER A 193 14.38 8.47 1.11
N ARG A 194 14.70 8.19 -0.16
CA ARG A 194 15.66 8.98 -0.95
C ARG A 194 15.19 10.42 -1.23
N LYS A 195 13.88 10.61 -1.30
CA LYS A 195 13.24 11.93 -1.47
C LYS A 195 13.03 12.67 -0.14
N GLY A 196 13.59 12.15 0.95
CA GLY A 196 13.53 12.79 2.27
C GLY A 196 12.22 12.57 3.02
N TYR A 197 11.35 11.68 2.55
CA TYR A 197 10.12 11.34 3.26
C TYR A 197 10.42 10.49 4.50
N ARG A 198 9.76 10.83 5.61
CA ARG A 198 9.76 9.97 6.79
C ARG A 198 8.82 8.81 6.58
N ILE A 199 9.27 7.60 6.92
CA ILE A 199 8.44 6.40 6.88
C ILE A 199 7.86 6.18 8.27
N GLU A 200 6.60 6.59 8.43
CA GLU A 200 5.86 6.52 9.69
C GLU A 200 5.12 5.18 9.81
N SER A 201 5.26 4.55 10.97
CA SER A 201 4.66 3.25 11.26
C SER A 201 3.28 3.43 11.90
N VAL A 202 2.24 2.92 11.25
CA VAL A 202 0.86 2.93 11.74
C VAL A 202 0.49 1.53 12.23
N PRO A 203 0.22 1.32 13.52
CA PRO A 203 -0.21 0.00 14.02
C PRO A 203 -1.53 -0.42 13.38
N ILE A 204 -1.55 -1.63 12.82
CA ILE A 204 -2.74 -2.22 12.21
C ILE A 204 -2.96 -3.66 12.66
N THR A 205 -4.19 -4.12 12.48
CA THR A 205 -4.61 -5.51 12.67
C THR A 205 -4.60 -6.23 11.33
N THR A 206 -4.33 -7.52 11.32
CA THR A 206 -4.47 -8.36 10.12
C THR A 206 -5.41 -9.52 10.45
N VAL A 207 -6.38 -9.72 9.59
CA VAL A 207 -7.25 -10.90 9.61
C VAL A 207 -6.56 -11.96 8.75
N TYR A 208 -6.10 -13.02 9.39
CA TYR A 208 -5.57 -14.18 8.67
C TYR A 208 -6.72 -15.13 8.39
N SER A 209 -7.09 -15.25 7.11
CA SER A 209 -7.98 -16.32 6.62
C SER A 209 -7.16 -17.56 6.25
N ASP A 210 -7.82 -18.71 6.14
CA ASP A 210 -7.20 -19.99 5.76
C ASP A 210 -6.72 -20.03 4.28
N GLU A 211 -6.67 -18.89 3.61
CA GLU A 211 -6.22 -18.80 2.22
C GLU A 211 -4.73 -19.09 2.08
N VAL A 212 -4.44 -20.01 1.15
CA VAL A 212 -3.07 -20.41 0.83
C VAL A 212 -2.30 -19.21 0.26
N SER A 213 -1.32 -18.76 1.02
CA SER A 213 -0.42 -17.69 0.60
C SER A 213 0.32 -18.05 -0.69
N ASN A 214 0.15 -17.23 -1.73
CA ASN A 214 0.89 -17.32 -3.00
C ASN A 214 2.37 -16.87 -2.90
N ILE A 215 2.94 -16.80 -1.70
CA ILE A 215 4.34 -16.44 -1.47
C ILE A 215 5.22 -17.56 -2.02
N GLN A 216 6.11 -17.19 -2.96
CA GLN A 216 7.20 -18.05 -3.46
C GLN A 216 8.52 -17.59 -2.85
N PRO A 217 8.94 -18.14 -1.68
CA PRO A 217 9.99 -17.55 -0.85
C PRO A 217 11.33 -17.37 -1.58
N VAL A 218 11.73 -18.34 -2.38
CA VAL A 218 13.00 -18.30 -3.13
C VAL A 218 12.97 -17.26 -4.24
N ARG A 219 11.86 -17.20 -4.99
CA ARG A 219 11.70 -16.27 -6.11
C ARG A 219 11.59 -14.82 -5.64
N ASP A 220 10.89 -14.62 -4.52
CA ASP A 220 10.72 -13.30 -3.93
C ASP A 220 12.03 -12.81 -3.28
N ALA A 221 12.80 -13.71 -2.66
CA ALA A 221 14.14 -13.39 -2.17
C ALA A 221 15.10 -12.99 -3.32
N LEU A 222 15.10 -13.71 -4.45
CA LEU A 222 15.94 -13.36 -5.61
C LEU A 222 15.57 -11.99 -6.18
N ARG A 223 14.28 -11.69 -6.31
CA ARG A 223 13.79 -10.37 -6.76
C ARG A 223 14.21 -9.26 -5.81
N PHE A 224 14.06 -9.49 -4.49
CA PHE A 224 14.51 -8.56 -3.48
C PHE A 224 16.01 -8.25 -3.60
N PHE A 225 16.87 -9.27 -3.73
CA PHE A 225 18.31 -9.04 -3.89
C PHE A 225 18.64 -8.30 -5.19
N LYS A 226 17.92 -8.58 -6.29
CA LYS A 226 18.08 -7.88 -7.57
C LYS A 226 17.70 -6.39 -7.43
N LEU A 227 16.60 -6.09 -6.74
CA LEU A 227 16.18 -4.72 -6.44
C LEU A 227 17.24 -3.98 -5.62
N MET A 228 17.71 -4.58 -4.52
CA MET A 228 18.74 -4.00 -3.66
C MET A 228 20.04 -3.72 -4.41
N ARG A 229 20.46 -4.61 -5.33
CA ARG A 229 21.64 -4.43 -6.17
C ARG A 229 21.47 -3.26 -7.15
N ARG A 230 20.28 -3.09 -7.74
CA ARG A 230 19.94 -1.97 -8.65
C ARG A 230 20.13 -0.64 -7.94
N TYR A 231 19.54 -0.51 -6.75
CA TYR A 231 19.62 0.74 -5.97
C TYR A 231 20.98 0.97 -5.29
N ARG A 232 21.79 -0.07 -5.11
CA ARG A 232 23.17 0.08 -4.59
C ARG A 232 24.12 0.61 -5.65
N LYS A 233 23.94 0.26 -6.93
CA LYS A 233 24.75 0.74 -8.04
C LYS A 233 24.45 2.20 -8.41
N GLY A 234 23.22 2.67 -8.24
CA GLY A 234 22.84 4.09 -8.47
C GLY A 234 23.13 5.03 -7.29
N ARG A 235 24.04 4.67 -6.39
CA ARG A 235 24.55 5.55 -5.32
C ARG A 235 25.80 6.33 -5.72
N GLY A 236 26.19 6.23 -6.97
CA GLY A 236 27.42 6.82 -7.52
C GLY A 236 27.19 7.98 -8.52
N ASP A 237 25.95 8.49 -8.62
CA ASP A 237 25.64 9.69 -9.42
C ASP A 237 24.97 10.75 -8.56
#